data_ad0e0420d9d6d9014b7402aef645a750
#
_entry.id   ad0e0420d9d6d9014b7402aef645a750
#
_cell.length_a   1.000
_cell.length_b   1.000
_cell.length_c   1.000
_cell.angle_alpha   90.00
_cell.angle_beta   90.00
_cell.angle_gamma   90.00
#
_symmetry.space_group_name_H-M   'P 1'
#
loop_
_entity.id
_entity.type
_entity.pdbx_description
1 polymer ?
#
loop_
_entity_poly.entity_id
_entity_poly.type
_entity_poly.pdbx_seq_one_letter_code
_entity_poly.pdbx_strand_id
1 'polypeptide(L)'
;MAASLGTAVHASIEDIVQMDLSGMEDSETGWLPHSAEQRLRARWDEEREIFENTPRRGDWKEKNYTKARKQQAGGLELLLSHAGVPSLSPSRVTVALWKRVMSLVLAAEGELRTKDGKLMGILDLLLVDIDADGVVTGWIVADLKTGKPPSPDLKPEVRRQLLLYRDILVDNNPNPPPIRTEGWYTDNSRAYAADGDPVIDKAYEVWEATQPGTTPLSPTPGPSSCGGFCDWKAWCPHWWTWRKEAGNLHAGDFVDAVVLVHAFESKTGAASIELCEPVDAAGRPMPTGRTIPANFRGRGALMLEALIADGHQGPVYLGSVLTNAQAWQVGSWCDVLPWSPIPDSG
;
A
#
# COMPACT_ATOMS: atom_id res chain seq x y z
N MET A 1 -3.39 6.76 -1.55
CA MET A 1 -3.27 7.85 -0.53
C MET A 1 -3.15 7.32 0.90
N ALA A 2 -4.05 6.44 1.38
CA ALA A 2 -3.92 5.91 2.76
C ALA A 2 -2.65 5.07 2.96
N ALA A 3 -2.30 4.23 2.00
CA ALA A 3 -1.05 3.46 2.04
C ALA A 3 0.18 4.38 2.05
N SER A 4 0.27 5.33 1.10
CA SER A 4 1.40 6.29 1.03
C SER A 4 1.56 7.13 2.30
N LEU A 5 0.45 7.51 2.96
CA LEU A 5 0.51 8.15 4.27
C LEU A 5 1.15 7.22 5.31
N GLY A 6 0.73 5.94 5.33
CA GLY A 6 1.32 4.94 6.21
C GLY A 6 2.82 4.79 5.97
N THR A 7 3.22 4.58 4.72
CA THR A 7 4.63 4.43 4.33
C THR A 7 5.47 5.62 4.78
N ALA A 8 5.02 6.87 4.51
CA ALA A 8 5.75 8.06 4.94
C ALA A 8 5.90 8.16 6.47
N VAL A 9 4.86 7.76 7.22
CA VAL A 9 4.91 7.76 8.69
C VAL A 9 5.88 6.71 9.22
N HIS A 10 5.82 5.46 8.73
CA HIS A 10 6.71 4.37 9.13
C HIS A 10 8.17 4.75 8.85
N ALA A 11 8.49 5.11 7.60
CA ALA A 11 9.84 5.49 7.21
C ALA A 11 10.37 6.70 8.02
N SER A 12 9.51 7.66 8.37
CA SER A 12 9.93 8.79 9.20
C SER A 12 10.24 8.41 10.64
N ILE A 13 9.52 7.42 11.21
CA ILE A 13 9.79 6.89 12.55
C ILE A 13 11.10 6.09 12.54
N GLU A 14 11.30 5.25 11.52
CA GLU A 14 12.56 4.54 11.30
C GLU A 14 13.76 5.52 11.26
N ASP A 15 13.67 6.55 10.41
CA ASP A 15 14.73 7.59 10.31
C ASP A 15 15.08 8.23 11.65
N ILE A 16 14.08 8.42 12.54
CA ILE A 16 14.30 9.02 13.86
C ILE A 16 14.93 8.01 14.82
N VAL A 17 14.52 6.75 14.75
CA VAL A 17 15.07 5.66 15.55
C VAL A 17 16.52 5.36 15.17
N GLN A 18 16.87 5.51 13.88
CA GLN A 18 18.22 5.24 13.37
C GLN A 18 19.10 6.49 13.31
N MET A 19 18.62 7.64 13.84
CA MET A 19 19.34 8.91 13.71
C MET A 19 20.66 8.90 14.49
N ASP A 20 21.75 9.35 13.86
CA ASP A 20 23.02 9.58 14.56
C ASP A 20 22.93 10.79 15.47
N LEU A 21 23.12 10.54 16.76
CA LEU A 21 23.10 11.54 17.84
C LEU A 21 24.50 11.78 18.45
N SER A 22 25.56 11.29 17.81
CA SER A 22 26.92 11.36 18.37
C SER A 22 27.46 12.80 18.53
N GLY A 23 26.93 13.72 17.68
CA GLY A 23 27.33 15.14 17.71
C GLY A 23 26.49 16.02 18.64
N MET A 24 25.54 15.45 19.41
CA MET A 24 24.62 16.20 20.26
C MET A 24 24.96 15.98 21.75
N GLU A 25 24.73 17.01 22.57
CA GLU A 25 24.89 16.89 24.01
C GLU A 25 23.75 16.11 24.65
N ASP A 26 24.03 15.23 25.61
CA ASP A 26 23.05 14.36 26.25
C ASP A 26 21.88 15.11 26.92
N SER A 27 22.14 16.33 27.40
CA SER A 27 21.14 17.21 28.04
C SER A 27 20.28 18.01 27.05
N GLU A 28 20.63 18.01 25.77
CA GLU A 28 19.94 18.81 24.76
C GLU A 28 18.47 18.39 24.59
N THR A 29 17.58 19.37 24.53
CA THR A 29 16.13 19.21 24.39
C THR A 29 15.60 20.03 23.20
N GLY A 30 14.34 19.83 22.81
CA GLY A 30 13.70 20.57 21.72
C GLY A 30 14.05 20.08 20.31
N TRP A 31 15.05 19.23 20.18
CA TRP A 31 15.53 18.68 18.90
C TRP A 31 14.54 17.68 18.27
N LEU A 32 13.88 16.83 19.10
CA LEU A 32 13.04 15.72 18.59
C LEU A 32 11.86 16.20 17.74
N PRO A 33 11.06 17.22 18.13
CA PRO A 33 9.99 17.70 17.27
C PRO A 33 10.48 18.27 15.95
N HIS A 34 11.62 18.95 15.94
CA HIS A 34 12.21 19.51 14.72
C HIS A 34 12.69 18.39 13.78
N SER A 35 13.44 17.44 14.30
CA SER A 35 13.91 16.27 13.53
C SER A 35 12.76 15.43 13.01
N ALA A 36 11.71 15.22 13.82
CA ALA A 36 10.53 14.48 13.43
C ALA A 36 9.80 15.15 12.25
N GLU A 37 9.58 16.46 12.32
CA GLU A 37 8.95 17.22 11.24
C GLU A 37 9.77 17.18 9.96
N GLN A 38 11.09 17.37 10.07
CA GLN A 38 12.00 17.34 8.92
C GLN A 38 11.99 15.98 8.22
N ARG A 39 12.08 14.87 8.99
CA ARG A 39 12.06 13.51 8.45
C ARG A 39 10.71 13.19 7.79
N LEU A 40 9.61 13.50 8.47
CA LEU A 40 8.29 13.28 7.91
C LEU A 40 8.07 14.07 6.62
N ARG A 41 8.52 15.31 6.56
CA ARG A 41 8.39 16.13 5.33
C ARG A 41 9.17 15.51 4.18
N ALA A 42 10.40 15.07 4.41
CA ALA A 42 11.21 14.41 3.39
C ALA A 42 10.51 13.14 2.85
N ARG A 43 10.07 12.25 3.75
CA ARG A 43 9.37 11.01 3.37
C ARG A 43 8.01 11.26 2.71
N TRP A 44 7.31 12.32 3.13
CA TRP A 44 6.05 12.75 2.52
C TRP A 44 6.24 13.21 1.07
N ASP A 45 7.28 13.98 0.80
CA ASP A 45 7.57 14.48 -0.53
C ASP A 45 8.07 13.36 -1.46
N GLU A 46 8.87 12.40 -0.96
CA GLU A 46 9.23 11.16 -1.68
C GLU A 46 8.00 10.34 -2.06
N GLU A 47 7.12 10.09 -1.09
CA GLU A 47 5.87 9.34 -1.32
C GLU A 47 4.93 10.07 -2.28
N ARG A 48 4.93 11.39 -2.27
CA ARG A 48 4.18 12.17 -3.25
C ARG A 48 4.70 11.93 -4.67
N GLU A 49 6.00 11.96 -4.88
CA GLU A 49 6.60 11.71 -6.19
C GLU A 49 6.26 10.30 -6.69
N ILE A 50 6.40 9.29 -5.84
CA ILE A 50 6.01 7.91 -6.16
C ILE A 50 4.52 7.83 -6.50
N PHE A 51 3.66 8.45 -5.68
CA PHE A 51 2.22 8.43 -5.87
C PHE A 51 1.80 9.09 -7.18
N GLU A 52 2.35 10.27 -7.49
CA GLU A 52 2.06 11.01 -8.71
C GLU A 52 2.55 10.28 -9.97
N ASN A 53 3.56 9.41 -9.84
CA ASN A 53 4.09 8.57 -10.92
C ASN A 53 3.45 7.17 -10.99
N THR A 54 2.64 6.77 -10.01
CA THR A 54 1.97 5.46 -10.00
C THR A 54 0.66 5.52 -10.79
N PRO A 55 0.41 4.61 -11.74
CA PRO A 55 -0.87 4.51 -12.44
C PRO A 55 -2.06 4.30 -11.49
N ARG A 56 -3.25 4.67 -11.92
CA ARG A 56 -4.51 4.49 -11.17
C ARG A 56 -4.57 5.16 -9.80
N ARG A 57 -3.70 6.12 -9.55
CA ARG A 57 -3.75 6.96 -8.35
C ARG A 57 -4.51 8.25 -8.68
N GLY A 58 -5.42 8.63 -7.79
CA GLY A 58 -6.07 9.94 -7.90
C GLY A 58 -5.10 11.08 -7.56
N ASP A 59 -5.63 12.28 -7.35
CA ASP A 59 -4.79 13.44 -7.02
C ASP A 59 -4.19 13.31 -5.61
N TRP A 60 -2.93 13.74 -5.46
CA TRP A 60 -2.30 13.86 -4.16
C TRP A 60 -3.04 14.90 -3.29
N LYS A 61 -3.23 14.59 -2.01
CA LYS A 61 -3.98 15.44 -1.07
C LYS A 61 -3.07 15.95 0.03
N GLU A 62 -2.43 17.08 -0.18
CA GLU A 62 -1.52 17.71 0.79
C GLU A 62 -2.16 17.92 2.17
N LYS A 63 -3.46 18.16 2.24
CA LYS A 63 -4.18 18.28 3.53
C LYS A 63 -4.04 17.08 4.45
N ASN A 64 -3.71 15.90 3.92
CA ASN A 64 -3.48 14.69 4.71
C ASN A 64 -2.16 14.73 5.48
N TYR A 65 -1.26 15.67 5.18
CA TYR A 65 -0.02 15.84 5.93
C TYR A 65 -0.26 16.09 7.43
N THR A 66 -1.28 16.87 7.78
CA THR A 66 -1.67 17.07 9.19
C THR A 66 -2.01 15.75 9.89
N LYS A 67 -2.67 14.81 9.18
CA LYS A 67 -2.94 13.48 9.72
C LYS A 67 -1.65 12.67 9.86
N ALA A 68 -0.73 12.74 8.89
CA ALA A 68 0.56 12.05 8.96
C ALA A 68 1.37 12.53 10.18
N ARG A 69 1.42 13.84 10.44
CA ARG A 69 2.08 14.42 11.64
C ARG A 69 1.49 13.88 12.95
N LYS A 70 0.14 13.84 13.05
CA LYS A 70 -0.52 13.26 14.23
C LYS A 70 -0.12 11.80 14.45
N GLN A 71 -0.07 11.03 13.37
CA GLN A 71 0.27 9.62 13.44
C GLN A 71 1.74 9.36 13.75
N GLN A 72 2.65 10.14 13.18
CA GLN A 72 4.05 10.10 13.58
C GLN A 72 4.21 10.39 15.08
N ALA A 73 3.57 11.44 15.57
CA ALA A 73 3.60 11.78 16.99
C ALA A 73 3.10 10.61 17.87
N GLY A 74 2.02 9.93 17.46
CA GLY A 74 1.53 8.75 18.16
C GLY A 74 2.49 7.58 18.18
N GLY A 75 3.25 7.36 17.09
CA GLY A 75 4.30 6.34 17.05
C GLY A 75 5.47 6.67 17.98
N LEU A 76 5.90 7.93 18.02
CA LEU A 76 6.94 8.39 18.95
C LEU A 76 6.49 8.29 20.41
N GLU A 77 5.22 8.57 20.70
CA GLU A 77 4.64 8.39 22.03
C GLU A 77 4.66 6.92 22.48
N LEU A 78 4.37 5.99 21.57
CA LEU A 78 4.47 4.55 21.85
C LEU A 78 5.90 4.13 22.18
N LEU A 79 6.90 4.61 21.45
CA LEU A 79 8.31 4.35 21.71
C LEU A 79 8.74 4.92 23.09
N LEU A 80 8.33 6.13 23.41
CA LEU A 80 8.59 6.75 24.72
C LEU A 80 7.90 5.99 25.86
N SER A 81 6.65 5.56 25.64
CA SER A 81 5.89 4.75 26.60
C SER A 81 6.57 3.42 26.87
N HIS A 82 7.07 2.76 25.81
CA HIS A 82 7.84 1.52 25.93
C HIS A 82 9.13 1.71 26.74
N ALA A 83 9.80 2.86 26.60
CA ALA A 83 10.98 3.20 27.38
C ALA A 83 10.67 3.67 28.83
N GLY A 84 9.41 3.57 29.27
CA GLY A 84 8.98 3.90 30.63
C GLY A 84 8.74 5.39 30.88
N VAL A 85 8.59 6.19 29.85
CA VAL A 85 8.35 7.66 29.96
C VAL A 85 7.06 8.08 29.22
N PRO A 86 5.90 7.49 29.55
CA PRO A 86 4.64 7.85 28.91
C PRO A 86 4.31 9.32 29.13
N SER A 87 3.62 9.92 28.17
CA SER A 87 3.11 11.31 28.25
C SER A 87 4.20 12.40 28.38
N LEU A 88 5.47 12.08 28.14
CA LEU A 88 6.49 13.10 28.07
C LEU A 88 6.35 13.90 26.77
N SER A 89 6.27 15.24 26.88
CA SER A 89 6.25 16.09 25.69
C SER A 89 7.51 15.86 24.85
N PRO A 90 7.39 15.65 23.53
CA PRO A 90 8.55 15.46 22.64
C PRO A 90 9.60 16.59 22.76
N SER A 91 9.17 17.82 23.01
CA SER A 91 10.09 18.95 23.22
C SER A 91 10.94 18.87 24.48
N ARG A 92 10.60 18.01 25.44
CA ARG A 92 11.32 17.78 26.68
C ARG A 92 12.18 16.52 26.66
N VAL A 93 12.13 15.76 25.57
CA VAL A 93 12.97 14.57 25.39
C VAL A 93 14.41 15.01 25.23
N THR A 94 15.27 14.55 26.15
CA THR A 94 16.72 14.77 26.06
C THR A 94 17.35 13.78 25.08
N VAL A 95 18.52 14.12 24.54
CA VAL A 95 19.30 13.21 23.71
C VAL A 95 19.63 11.91 24.46
N ALA A 96 20.02 11.99 25.73
CA ALA A 96 20.29 10.80 26.56
C ALA A 96 19.07 9.88 26.67
N LEU A 97 17.88 10.47 26.88
CA LEU A 97 16.65 9.68 26.95
C LEU A 97 16.35 8.99 25.61
N TRP A 98 16.54 9.70 24.50
CA TRP A 98 16.29 9.09 23.18
C TRP A 98 17.33 8.01 22.83
N LYS A 99 18.59 8.19 23.19
CA LYS A 99 19.59 7.12 23.10
C LYS A 99 19.16 5.86 23.88
N ARG A 100 18.52 6.03 25.04
CA ARG A 100 17.92 4.91 25.77
C ARG A 100 16.76 4.29 25.00
N VAL A 101 15.85 5.08 24.39
CA VAL A 101 14.80 4.55 23.51
C VAL A 101 15.41 3.71 22.39
N MET A 102 16.41 4.27 21.68
CA MET A 102 17.10 3.58 20.59
C MET A 102 17.77 2.27 21.04
N SER A 103 18.34 2.22 22.27
CA SER A 103 18.97 1.00 22.79
C SER A 103 17.97 -0.13 23.06
N LEU A 104 16.68 0.16 23.12
CA LEU A 104 15.62 -0.84 23.24
C LEU A 104 15.11 -1.33 21.87
N VAL A 105 15.53 -0.71 20.78
CA VAL A 105 15.16 -1.12 19.41
C VAL A 105 16.25 -2.02 18.84
N LEU A 106 15.93 -3.29 18.66
CA LEU A 106 16.84 -4.28 18.08
C LEU A 106 16.89 -4.20 16.55
N ALA A 107 15.74 -3.88 15.93
CA ALA A 107 15.62 -3.65 14.49
C ALA A 107 14.44 -2.73 14.21
N ALA A 108 14.58 -1.90 13.17
CA ALA A 108 13.50 -1.13 12.54
C ALA A 108 13.52 -1.44 11.03
N GLU A 109 12.33 -1.65 10.42
CA GLU A 109 12.16 -2.09 9.03
C GLU A 109 13.03 -3.33 8.69
N GLY A 110 13.09 -4.28 9.65
CA GLY A 110 13.92 -5.46 9.55
C GLY A 110 13.33 -6.53 8.65
N GLU A 111 14.11 -7.03 7.67
CA GLU A 111 13.69 -8.18 6.88
C GLU A 111 13.75 -9.46 7.73
N LEU A 112 12.62 -10.17 7.80
CA LEU A 112 12.49 -11.50 8.33
C LEU A 112 12.34 -12.50 7.19
N ARG A 113 13.08 -13.61 7.26
CA ARG A 113 12.99 -14.68 6.26
C ARG A 113 13.16 -16.02 6.94
N THR A 114 12.36 -17.02 6.57
CA THR A 114 12.59 -18.41 7.00
C THR A 114 13.92 -18.95 6.44
N LYS A 115 14.49 -19.94 7.10
CA LYS A 115 15.79 -20.54 6.70
C LYS A 115 15.82 -21.05 5.26
N ASP A 116 14.67 -21.52 4.76
CA ASP A 116 14.50 -21.97 3.37
C ASP A 116 14.14 -20.85 2.39
N GLY A 117 13.95 -19.64 2.89
CA GLY A 117 13.65 -18.44 2.09
C GLY A 117 12.24 -18.37 1.50
N LYS A 118 11.36 -19.33 1.81
CA LYS A 118 10.01 -19.41 1.22
C LYS A 118 9.06 -18.37 1.78
N LEU A 119 9.15 -18.06 3.07
CA LEU A 119 8.33 -17.04 3.72
C LEU A 119 9.22 -15.87 4.11
N MET A 120 8.76 -14.68 3.83
CA MET A 120 9.44 -13.44 4.21
C MET A 120 8.43 -12.38 4.63
N GLY A 121 8.91 -11.43 5.41
CA GLY A 121 8.19 -10.22 5.79
C GLY A 121 9.16 -9.14 6.22
N ILE A 122 8.65 -7.92 6.31
CA ILE A 122 9.37 -6.78 6.87
C ILE A 122 8.63 -6.43 8.15
N LEU A 123 9.33 -6.45 9.28
CA LEU A 123 8.77 -6.03 10.56
C LEU A 123 9.10 -4.55 10.80
N ASP A 124 8.12 -3.80 11.27
CA ASP A 124 8.32 -2.38 11.54
C ASP A 124 9.32 -2.18 12.68
N LEU A 125 9.12 -2.87 13.81
CA LEU A 125 9.98 -2.76 14.99
C LEU A 125 10.16 -4.12 15.69
N LEU A 126 11.40 -4.45 16.01
CA LEU A 126 11.74 -5.48 17.00
C LEU A 126 12.33 -4.79 18.23
N LEU A 127 11.73 -5.00 19.38
CA LEU A 127 12.09 -4.30 20.61
C LEU A 127 12.54 -5.29 21.69
N VAL A 128 13.39 -4.82 22.60
CA VAL A 128 13.69 -5.51 23.85
C VAL A 128 12.47 -5.36 24.76
N ASP A 129 11.94 -6.47 25.29
CA ASP A 129 10.90 -6.43 26.33
C ASP A 129 11.56 -6.29 27.70
N ILE A 130 11.14 -5.28 28.47
CA ILE A 130 11.68 -4.98 29.79
C ILE A 130 10.55 -4.95 30.82
N ASP A 131 10.83 -5.44 32.03
CA ASP A 131 9.91 -5.30 33.15
C ASP A 131 9.99 -3.90 33.80
N ALA A 132 9.23 -3.73 34.89
CA ALA A 132 9.19 -2.47 35.65
C ALA A 132 10.56 -2.08 36.26
N ASP A 133 11.41 -3.08 36.49
CA ASP A 133 12.77 -2.89 37.06
C ASP A 133 13.83 -2.68 35.98
N GLY A 134 13.42 -2.70 34.70
CA GLY A 134 14.30 -2.55 33.54
C GLY A 134 15.07 -3.81 33.17
N VAL A 135 14.68 -4.98 33.69
CA VAL A 135 15.27 -6.26 33.35
C VAL A 135 14.70 -6.78 32.03
N VAL A 136 15.56 -7.26 31.15
CA VAL A 136 15.16 -7.86 29.88
C VAL A 136 14.40 -9.15 30.14
N THR A 137 13.15 -9.22 29.71
CA THR A 137 12.26 -10.36 29.86
C THR A 137 11.98 -11.09 28.53
N GLY A 138 12.23 -10.43 27.40
CA GLY A 138 11.96 -10.99 26.10
C GLY A 138 12.16 -10.02 24.95
N TRP A 139 11.43 -10.30 23.88
CA TRP A 139 11.30 -9.44 22.70
C TRP A 139 9.85 -9.05 22.44
N ILE A 140 9.66 -7.91 21.78
CA ILE A 140 8.36 -7.49 21.26
C ILE A 140 8.49 -7.28 19.75
N VAL A 141 7.64 -7.99 18.99
CA VAL A 141 7.38 -7.67 17.60
C VAL A 141 6.26 -6.63 17.58
N ALA A 142 6.56 -5.42 17.24
CA ALA A 142 5.60 -4.33 17.15
C ALA A 142 5.41 -3.91 15.68
N ASP A 143 4.15 -3.89 15.24
CA ASP A 143 3.78 -3.50 13.89
C ASP A 143 2.95 -2.21 13.95
N LEU A 144 3.45 -1.16 13.32
CA LEU A 144 2.84 0.17 13.33
C LEU A 144 1.61 0.20 12.43
N LYS A 145 0.51 0.71 12.94
CA LYS A 145 -0.75 0.81 12.21
C LYS A 145 -1.25 2.26 12.19
N THR A 146 -1.24 2.86 11.01
CA THR A 146 -1.76 4.21 10.75
C THR A 146 -3.25 4.20 10.40
N GLY A 147 -3.89 3.04 10.42
CA GLY A 147 -5.31 2.85 10.19
C GLY A 147 -6.18 3.16 11.41
N LYS A 148 -7.48 2.92 11.26
CA LYS A 148 -8.43 3.04 12.37
C LYS A 148 -8.11 1.98 13.44
N PRO A 149 -8.03 2.38 14.73
CA PRO A 149 -7.83 1.43 15.83
C PRO A 149 -8.90 0.33 15.85
N PRO A 150 -8.53 -0.89 16.31
CA PRO A 150 -9.46 -1.99 16.37
C PRO A 150 -10.56 -1.76 17.42
N SER A 151 -11.69 -2.44 17.26
CA SER A 151 -12.80 -2.42 18.23
C SER A 151 -13.63 -3.70 18.08
N PRO A 152 -13.62 -4.63 19.06
CA PRO A 152 -12.77 -4.61 20.26
C PRO A 152 -11.35 -5.12 20.01
N ASP A 153 -11.15 -6.08 19.06
CA ASP A 153 -9.92 -6.84 18.86
C ASP A 153 -9.22 -6.52 17.54
N LEU A 154 -7.95 -6.89 17.44
CA LEU A 154 -7.19 -6.84 16.19
C LEU A 154 -7.92 -7.60 15.08
N LYS A 155 -7.86 -7.05 13.87
CA LYS A 155 -8.35 -7.74 12.69
C LYS A 155 -7.59 -9.06 12.50
N PRO A 156 -8.26 -10.12 12.04
CA PRO A 156 -7.64 -11.45 11.88
C PRO A 156 -6.37 -11.42 10.99
N GLU A 157 -6.35 -10.58 9.95
CA GLU A 157 -5.20 -10.45 9.07
C GLU A 157 -3.99 -9.81 9.77
N VAL A 158 -4.19 -8.78 10.60
CA VAL A 158 -3.13 -8.14 11.38
C VAL A 158 -2.59 -9.10 12.43
N ARG A 159 -3.49 -9.81 13.13
CA ARG A 159 -3.09 -10.84 14.10
C ARG A 159 -2.24 -11.92 13.44
N ARG A 160 -2.66 -12.46 12.29
CA ARG A 160 -1.89 -13.49 11.56
C ARG A 160 -0.52 -12.98 11.12
N GLN A 161 -0.42 -11.74 10.65
CA GLN A 161 0.84 -11.12 10.26
C GLN A 161 1.83 -11.09 11.43
N LEU A 162 1.40 -10.58 12.58
CA LEU A 162 2.19 -10.49 13.80
C LEU A 162 2.64 -11.86 14.30
N LEU A 163 1.73 -12.85 14.34
CA LEU A 163 2.06 -14.22 14.73
C LEU A 163 3.05 -14.86 13.76
N LEU A 164 2.93 -14.61 12.45
CA LEU A 164 3.89 -15.12 11.47
C LEU A 164 5.30 -14.52 11.69
N TYR A 165 5.41 -13.24 11.99
CA TYR A 165 6.70 -12.62 12.31
C TYR A 165 7.34 -13.26 13.56
N ARG A 166 6.54 -13.47 14.62
CA ARG A 166 6.99 -14.23 15.80
C ARG A 166 7.50 -15.61 15.43
N ASP A 167 6.74 -16.36 14.65
CA ASP A 167 7.06 -17.73 14.28
C ASP A 167 8.34 -17.82 13.44
N ILE A 168 8.56 -16.87 12.51
CA ILE A 168 9.82 -16.79 11.74
C ILE A 168 11.00 -16.47 12.66
N LEU A 169 10.83 -15.58 13.64
CA LEU A 169 11.87 -15.29 14.63
C LEU A 169 12.21 -16.53 15.47
N VAL A 170 11.21 -17.30 15.88
CA VAL A 170 11.39 -18.56 16.60
C VAL A 170 12.12 -19.59 15.73
N ASP A 171 11.74 -19.74 14.46
CA ASP A 171 12.41 -20.65 13.53
C ASP A 171 13.89 -20.30 13.33
N ASN A 172 14.20 -19.01 13.28
CA ASN A 172 15.57 -18.53 13.06
C ASN A 172 16.47 -18.62 14.31
N ASN A 173 15.89 -18.65 15.50
CA ASN A 173 16.65 -18.64 16.75
C ASN A 173 16.45 -19.95 17.50
N PRO A 174 17.52 -20.72 17.77
CA PRO A 174 17.42 -22.03 18.46
C PRO A 174 16.86 -21.91 19.88
N ASN A 175 17.13 -20.81 20.57
CA ASN A 175 16.66 -20.53 21.93
C ASN A 175 16.19 -19.09 22.02
N PRO A 176 15.05 -18.73 21.40
CA PRO A 176 14.56 -17.38 21.47
C PRO A 176 14.09 -17.07 22.89
N PRO A 177 14.23 -15.82 23.37
CA PRO A 177 13.54 -15.39 24.58
C PRO A 177 12.03 -15.42 24.34
N PRO A 178 11.19 -15.25 25.36
CA PRO A 178 9.78 -15.01 25.18
C PRO A 178 9.52 -13.88 24.17
N ILE A 179 8.60 -14.07 23.23
CA ILE A 179 8.27 -13.06 22.19
C ILE A 179 6.80 -12.69 22.31
N ARG A 180 6.55 -11.43 22.63
CA ARG A 180 5.22 -10.82 22.54
C ARG A 180 5.01 -10.20 21.17
N THR A 181 3.76 -10.12 20.73
CA THR A 181 3.40 -9.51 19.45
C THR A 181 2.32 -8.45 19.67
N GLU A 182 2.52 -7.27 19.09
CA GLU A 182 1.68 -6.11 19.34
C GLU A 182 1.41 -5.31 18.06
N GLY A 183 0.14 -4.97 17.81
CA GLY A 183 -0.24 -3.95 16.83
C GLY A 183 -0.22 -2.57 17.48
N TRP A 184 0.66 -1.70 17.04
CA TRP A 184 0.82 -0.35 17.58
C TRP A 184 0.03 0.67 16.74
N TYR A 185 -1.12 1.10 17.26
CA TYR A 185 -2.01 2.03 16.56
C TYR A 185 -1.66 3.48 16.89
N THR A 186 -1.07 4.15 15.92
CA THR A 186 -0.56 5.52 16.05
C THR A 186 -1.65 6.59 16.18
N ASP A 187 -2.89 6.31 15.75
CA ASP A 187 -4.00 7.27 15.86
C ASP A 187 -4.45 7.52 17.30
N ASN A 188 -4.30 6.53 18.16
CA ASN A 188 -4.67 6.60 19.58
C ASN A 188 -3.52 6.25 20.54
N SER A 189 -2.29 6.08 20.03
CA SER A 189 -1.08 5.77 20.78
C SER A 189 -1.24 4.54 21.70
N ARG A 190 -1.85 3.46 21.19
CA ARG A 190 -2.09 2.23 21.96
C ARG A 190 -1.53 1.00 21.28
N ALA A 191 -0.95 0.12 22.10
CA ALA A 191 -0.56 -1.22 21.72
C ALA A 191 -1.73 -2.19 21.99
N TYR A 192 -1.91 -3.15 21.08
CA TYR A 192 -2.91 -4.21 21.15
C TYR A 192 -2.21 -5.55 20.95
N ALA A 193 -2.29 -6.42 21.97
CA ALA A 193 -1.66 -7.72 21.92
C ALA A 193 -2.27 -8.62 20.83
N ALA A 194 -1.41 -9.43 20.20
CA ALA A 194 -1.80 -10.44 19.21
C ALA A 194 -1.41 -11.83 19.72
N ASP A 195 -2.25 -12.39 20.57
CA ASP A 195 -2.05 -13.74 21.09
C ASP A 195 -2.65 -14.80 20.16
N GLY A 196 -2.05 -15.99 20.15
CA GLY A 196 -2.55 -17.12 19.38
C GLY A 196 -1.53 -18.21 19.15
N ASP A 197 -2.00 -19.32 18.62
CA ASP A 197 -1.19 -20.47 18.23
C ASP A 197 -0.24 -20.10 17.07
N PRO A 198 0.82 -20.89 16.84
CA PRO A 198 1.68 -20.74 15.68
C PRO A 198 0.90 -20.83 14.35
N VAL A 199 1.27 -19.98 13.40
CA VAL A 199 0.64 -19.90 12.07
C VAL A 199 1.55 -20.26 10.91
N ILE A 200 2.81 -20.56 11.19
CA ILE A 200 3.84 -20.80 10.16
C ILE A 200 3.51 -22.01 9.27
N ASP A 201 3.02 -23.11 9.84
CA ASP A 201 2.64 -24.29 9.06
C ASP A 201 1.53 -23.97 8.06
N LYS A 202 0.54 -23.18 8.50
CA LYS A 202 -0.53 -22.72 7.60
C LYS A 202 -0.01 -21.78 6.52
N ALA A 203 0.99 -20.97 6.82
CA ALA A 203 1.61 -20.11 5.82
C ALA A 203 2.37 -20.94 4.76
N TYR A 204 3.04 -22.02 5.16
CA TYR A 204 3.66 -22.96 4.22
C TYR A 204 2.63 -23.69 3.35
N GLU A 205 1.54 -24.17 3.93
CA GLU A 205 0.44 -24.77 3.12
C GLU A 205 -0.07 -23.82 2.05
N VAL A 206 -0.27 -22.53 2.39
CA VAL A 206 -0.70 -21.52 1.44
C VAL A 206 0.37 -21.26 0.38
N TRP A 207 1.63 -21.17 0.79
CA TRP A 207 2.75 -21.01 -0.13
C TRP A 207 2.82 -22.15 -1.14
N GLU A 208 2.73 -23.42 -0.67
CA GLU A 208 2.72 -24.60 -1.55
C GLU A 208 1.53 -24.61 -2.51
N ALA A 209 0.35 -24.25 -2.02
CA ALA A 209 -0.86 -24.19 -2.84
C ALA A 209 -0.81 -23.10 -3.92
N THR A 210 0.06 -22.10 -3.77
CA THR A 210 0.23 -20.99 -4.74
C THR A 210 1.39 -21.21 -5.72
N GLN A 211 2.14 -22.30 -5.59
CA GLN A 211 3.25 -22.58 -6.50
C GLN A 211 2.74 -22.93 -7.91
N PRO A 212 3.50 -22.55 -8.96
CA PRO A 212 3.18 -22.94 -10.31
C PRO A 212 3.13 -24.47 -10.40
N GLY A 213 1.95 -25.00 -10.64
CA GLY A 213 1.74 -26.42 -10.90
C GLY A 213 1.66 -26.74 -12.39
N THR A 214 1.51 -28.00 -12.73
CA THR A 214 1.22 -28.44 -14.11
C THR A 214 -0.18 -28.01 -14.58
N THR A 215 -1.07 -27.71 -13.64
CA THR A 215 -2.42 -27.20 -13.94
C THR A 215 -2.49 -25.75 -13.45
N PRO A 216 -2.72 -24.78 -14.36
CA PRO A 216 -2.93 -23.40 -13.97
C PRO A 216 -4.10 -23.26 -12.98
N LEU A 217 -3.97 -22.34 -12.02
CA LEU A 217 -5.07 -22.01 -11.11
C LEU A 217 -6.26 -21.49 -11.89
N SER A 218 -7.46 -21.96 -11.55
CA SER A 218 -8.69 -21.47 -12.18
C SER A 218 -8.89 -20.00 -11.86
N PRO A 219 -9.08 -19.14 -12.88
CA PRO A 219 -9.34 -17.72 -12.65
C PRO A 219 -10.70 -17.55 -11.99
N THR A 220 -10.79 -16.56 -11.10
CA THR A 220 -12.03 -16.14 -10.44
C THR A 220 -12.33 -14.67 -10.77
N PRO A 221 -12.67 -14.35 -12.03
CA PRO A 221 -12.89 -12.97 -12.44
C PRO A 221 -14.10 -12.36 -11.72
N GLY A 222 -13.98 -11.09 -11.34
CA GLY A 222 -15.06 -10.36 -10.70
C GLY A 222 -14.59 -9.13 -9.95
N PRO A 223 -15.50 -8.22 -9.53
CA PRO A 223 -15.14 -7.00 -8.84
C PRO A 223 -14.37 -7.23 -7.55
N SER A 224 -14.69 -8.28 -6.79
CA SER A 224 -14.03 -8.61 -5.53
C SER A 224 -12.62 -9.16 -5.71
N SER A 225 -12.36 -9.89 -6.80
CA SER A 225 -11.07 -10.52 -7.08
C SER A 225 -10.16 -9.62 -7.91
N CYS A 226 -10.70 -9.02 -8.96
CA CYS A 226 -9.94 -8.18 -9.91
C CYS A 226 -9.95 -6.70 -9.51
N GLY A 227 -11.09 -6.21 -9.00
CA GLY A 227 -11.26 -4.86 -8.46
C GLY A 227 -10.58 -3.74 -9.25
N GLY A 228 -10.05 -2.75 -8.54
CA GLY A 228 -9.21 -1.68 -9.09
C GLY A 228 -7.71 -2.00 -9.16
N PHE A 229 -7.28 -3.18 -8.69
CA PHE A 229 -5.86 -3.46 -8.44
C PHE A 229 -5.23 -4.51 -9.34
N CYS A 230 -6.02 -5.24 -10.16
CA CYS A 230 -5.46 -6.23 -11.08
C CYS A 230 -4.84 -5.54 -12.29
N ASP A 231 -3.53 -5.63 -12.44
CA ASP A 231 -2.78 -5.04 -13.55
C ASP A 231 -3.02 -5.73 -14.88
N TRP A 232 -3.53 -6.95 -14.86
CA TRP A 232 -3.77 -7.77 -16.06
C TRP A 232 -5.17 -7.62 -16.66
N LYS A 233 -6.07 -6.85 -16.06
CA LYS A 233 -7.46 -6.72 -16.55
C LYS A 233 -7.57 -6.32 -18.02
N ALA A 234 -6.71 -5.40 -18.47
CA ALA A 234 -6.71 -4.92 -19.84
C ALA A 234 -6.62 -6.07 -20.86
N TRP A 235 -5.91 -7.13 -20.53
CA TRP A 235 -5.59 -8.24 -21.44
C TRP A 235 -6.16 -9.59 -20.98
N CYS A 236 -6.87 -9.65 -19.86
CA CYS A 236 -7.37 -10.90 -19.29
C CYS A 236 -8.64 -11.39 -20.01
N PRO A 237 -8.61 -12.52 -20.76
CA PRO A 237 -9.78 -13.03 -21.46
C PRO A 237 -10.91 -13.40 -20.49
N HIS A 238 -10.58 -13.91 -19.32
CA HIS A 238 -11.57 -14.27 -18.30
C HIS A 238 -12.27 -13.04 -17.72
N TRP A 239 -11.56 -11.91 -17.56
CA TRP A 239 -12.17 -10.65 -17.15
C TRP A 239 -13.17 -10.15 -18.19
N TRP A 240 -12.82 -10.18 -19.47
CA TRP A 240 -13.70 -9.71 -20.55
C TRP A 240 -14.90 -10.63 -20.75
N THR A 241 -14.74 -11.96 -20.64
CA THR A 241 -15.86 -12.91 -20.66
C THR A 241 -16.85 -12.64 -19.53
N TRP A 242 -16.34 -12.54 -18.29
CA TRP A 242 -17.15 -12.19 -17.13
C TRP A 242 -17.85 -10.83 -17.31
N ARG A 243 -17.13 -9.84 -17.83
CA ARG A 243 -17.65 -8.49 -18.06
C ARG A 243 -18.79 -8.48 -19.08
N LYS A 244 -18.69 -9.28 -20.12
CA LYS A 244 -19.73 -9.47 -21.14
C LYS A 244 -20.98 -10.10 -20.53
N GLU A 245 -20.82 -11.12 -19.70
CA GLU A 245 -21.92 -11.84 -19.04
C GLU A 245 -22.62 -11.00 -17.97
N ALA A 246 -21.89 -10.10 -17.29
CA ALA A 246 -22.41 -9.24 -16.23
C ALA A 246 -23.43 -8.18 -16.70
N GLY A 247 -23.58 -8.00 -18.01
CA GLY A 247 -24.65 -7.18 -18.61
C GLY A 247 -24.36 -5.69 -18.70
N ASN A 248 -25.44 -4.89 -18.81
CA ASN A 248 -25.38 -3.47 -19.16
C ASN A 248 -24.69 -2.59 -18.14
N LEU A 249 -23.94 -1.62 -18.65
CA LEU A 249 -23.36 -0.53 -17.87
C LEU A 249 -24.43 0.48 -17.47
N HIS A 250 -24.49 0.81 -16.18
CA HIS A 250 -25.38 1.86 -15.67
C HIS A 250 -24.63 3.17 -15.49
N ALA A 251 -25.33 4.30 -15.66
CA ALA A 251 -24.75 5.61 -15.35
C ALA A 251 -24.37 5.68 -13.87
N GLY A 252 -23.15 6.18 -13.61
CA GLY A 252 -22.57 6.22 -12.26
C GLY A 252 -21.66 5.05 -11.89
N ASP A 253 -21.63 4.00 -12.72
CA ASP A 253 -20.71 2.88 -12.49
C ASP A 253 -19.29 3.19 -12.95
N PHE A 254 -18.33 2.57 -12.27
CA PHE A 254 -16.95 2.50 -12.75
C PHE A 254 -16.79 1.28 -13.64
N VAL A 255 -16.30 1.50 -14.87
CA VAL A 255 -16.18 0.44 -15.87
C VAL A 255 -14.81 0.39 -16.49
N ASP A 256 -14.44 -0.80 -16.97
CA ASP A 256 -13.32 -0.98 -17.86
C ASP A 256 -13.86 -1.14 -19.30
N ALA A 257 -13.21 -0.49 -20.26
CA ALA A 257 -13.62 -0.53 -21.67
C ALA A 257 -12.41 -0.51 -22.60
N VAL A 258 -12.56 -1.14 -23.76
CA VAL A 258 -11.68 -0.94 -24.92
C VAL A 258 -12.39 -0.02 -25.89
N VAL A 259 -11.71 1.00 -26.38
CA VAL A 259 -12.30 2.03 -27.22
C VAL A 259 -11.39 2.41 -28.38
N LEU A 260 -11.97 2.89 -29.48
CA LEU A 260 -11.29 3.68 -30.49
C LEU A 260 -11.51 5.17 -30.16
N VAL A 261 -10.47 5.97 -30.23
CA VAL A 261 -10.56 7.43 -30.03
C VAL A 261 -10.63 8.08 -31.39
N HIS A 262 -11.80 8.60 -31.78
CA HIS A 262 -12.02 9.24 -33.06
C HIS A 262 -11.62 10.72 -33.07
N ALA A 263 -11.80 11.40 -31.95
CA ALA A 263 -11.43 12.79 -31.79
C ALA A 263 -11.05 13.06 -30.32
N PHE A 264 -10.06 13.90 -30.13
CA PHE A 264 -9.63 14.36 -28.82
C PHE A 264 -9.15 15.81 -28.91
N GLU A 265 -9.68 16.68 -28.07
CA GLU A 265 -9.25 18.07 -27.91
C GLU A 265 -8.47 18.24 -26.60
N SER A 266 -7.16 18.38 -26.70
CA SER A 266 -6.27 18.42 -25.52
C SER A 266 -6.56 19.60 -24.57
N LYS A 267 -7.00 20.76 -25.10
CA LYS A 267 -7.28 21.95 -24.28
C LYS A 267 -8.46 21.78 -23.35
N THR A 268 -9.49 21.08 -23.81
CA THR A 268 -10.75 20.90 -23.06
C THR A 268 -10.86 19.51 -22.45
N GLY A 269 -10.12 18.55 -22.96
CA GLY A 269 -10.20 17.13 -22.63
C GLY A 269 -11.41 16.44 -23.27
N ALA A 270 -12.16 17.13 -24.12
CA ALA A 270 -13.31 16.56 -24.81
C ALA A 270 -12.86 15.52 -25.84
N ALA A 271 -13.55 14.37 -25.88
CA ALA A 271 -13.25 13.31 -26.81
C ALA A 271 -14.54 12.63 -27.32
N SER A 272 -14.41 12.03 -28.50
CA SER A 272 -15.38 11.10 -29.06
C SER A 272 -14.74 9.73 -29.12
N ILE A 273 -15.30 8.78 -28.39
CA ILE A 273 -14.80 7.41 -28.29
C ILE A 273 -15.84 6.44 -28.82
N GLU A 274 -15.40 5.38 -29.48
CA GLU A 274 -16.25 4.27 -29.91
C GLU A 274 -15.93 3.03 -29.09
N LEU A 275 -16.96 2.42 -28.50
CA LEU A 275 -16.78 1.17 -27.76
C LEU A 275 -16.41 0.04 -28.71
N CYS A 276 -15.46 -0.78 -28.26
CA CYS A 276 -15.12 -2.02 -28.89
C CYS A 276 -15.53 -3.21 -28.02
N GLU A 277 -15.99 -4.27 -28.60
CA GLU A 277 -15.92 -5.59 -27.98
C GLU A 277 -14.44 -6.01 -27.98
N PRO A 278 -13.83 -6.28 -26.81
CA PRO A 278 -12.38 -6.39 -26.70
C PRO A 278 -11.79 -7.61 -27.40
N VAL A 279 -12.56 -8.67 -27.58
CA VAL A 279 -12.06 -9.92 -28.15
C VAL A 279 -13.09 -10.52 -29.08
N ASP A 280 -12.74 -10.71 -30.35
CA ASP A 280 -13.41 -11.62 -31.28
C ASP A 280 -12.74 -13.02 -31.21
N ALA A 281 -13.15 -13.94 -32.09
CA ALA A 281 -12.56 -15.28 -32.16
C ALA A 281 -11.05 -15.30 -32.50
N ALA A 282 -10.51 -14.21 -33.03
CA ALA A 282 -9.09 -14.02 -33.35
C ALA A 282 -8.37 -13.09 -32.35
N GLY A 283 -9.04 -12.72 -31.27
CA GLY A 283 -8.46 -11.83 -30.24
C GLY A 283 -8.43 -10.35 -30.64
N ARG A 284 -9.10 -9.93 -31.73
CA ARG A 284 -9.10 -8.54 -32.18
C ARG A 284 -10.25 -7.75 -31.56
N PRO A 285 -10.07 -6.43 -31.33
CA PRO A 285 -11.15 -5.57 -30.89
C PRO A 285 -12.14 -5.34 -32.03
N MET A 286 -13.43 -5.46 -31.71
CA MET A 286 -14.52 -5.25 -32.70
C MET A 286 -15.26 -3.96 -32.36
N PRO A 287 -15.22 -2.93 -33.24
CA PRO A 287 -16.02 -1.74 -33.09
C PRO A 287 -17.50 -2.07 -33.06
N THR A 288 -18.23 -1.47 -32.11
CA THR A 288 -19.68 -1.74 -31.93
C THR A 288 -20.57 -0.76 -32.65
N GLY A 289 -20.03 0.28 -33.29
CA GLY A 289 -20.76 1.42 -33.86
C GLY A 289 -21.29 2.38 -32.78
N ARG A 290 -21.10 2.09 -31.50
CA ARG A 290 -21.57 2.92 -30.40
C ARG A 290 -20.56 3.98 -30.02
N THR A 291 -20.80 5.21 -30.45
CA THR A 291 -19.96 6.36 -30.10
C THR A 291 -20.49 7.03 -28.83
N ILE A 292 -19.57 7.40 -27.95
CA ILE A 292 -19.84 8.00 -26.64
C ILE A 292 -18.98 9.25 -26.48
N PRO A 293 -19.55 10.38 -26.02
CA PRO A 293 -18.76 11.50 -25.56
C PRO A 293 -17.95 11.11 -24.31
N ALA A 294 -16.70 11.53 -24.26
CA ALA A 294 -15.85 11.35 -23.07
C ALA A 294 -15.13 12.65 -22.72
N ASN A 295 -14.79 12.78 -21.46
CA ASN A 295 -14.07 13.93 -20.93
C ASN A 295 -12.84 13.44 -20.17
N PHE A 296 -11.67 13.69 -20.75
CA PHE A 296 -10.37 13.32 -20.18
C PHE A 296 -9.85 14.50 -19.34
N ARG A 297 -9.39 14.20 -18.13
CA ARG A 297 -8.88 15.21 -17.20
C ARG A 297 -7.64 14.72 -16.46
N GLY A 298 -6.81 15.67 -16.05
CA GLY A 298 -5.61 15.39 -15.27
C GLY A 298 -4.71 14.36 -15.96
N ARG A 299 -4.25 13.37 -15.22
CA ARG A 299 -3.35 12.34 -15.75
C ARG A 299 -3.96 11.54 -16.90
N GLY A 300 -5.29 11.26 -16.88
CA GLY A 300 -5.94 10.54 -17.98
C GLY A 300 -5.81 11.28 -19.32
N ALA A 301 -5.92 12.61 -19.31
CA ALA A 301 -5.69 13.43 -20.50
C ALA A 301 -4.22 13.38 -20.96
N LEU A 302 -3.28 13.54 -20.03
CA LEU A 302 -1.84 13.48 -20.35
C LEU A 302 -1.42 12.14 -20.93
N MET A 303 -1.96 11.04 -20.42
CA MET A 303 -1.68 9.69 -20.94
C MET A 303 -2.21 9.52 -22.36
N LEU A 304 -3.42 10.03 -22.65
CA LEU A 304 -3.98 9.98 -24.01
C LEU A 304 -3.17 10.86 -24.97
N GLU A 305 -2.77 12.06 -24.55
CA GLU A 305 -1.89 12.94 -25.31
C GLU A 305 -0.57 12.26 -25.67
N ALA A 306 0.07 11.59 -24.71
CA ALA A 306 1.29 10.86 -24.93
C ALA A 306 1.11 9.73 -25.97
N LEU A 307 0.03 8.92 -25.87
CA LEU A 307 -0.27 7.88 -26.83
C LEU A 307 -0.46 8.44 -28.25
N ILE A 308 -1.18 9.56 -28.37
CA ILE A 308 -1.40 10.21 -29.68
C ILE A 308 -0.06 10.77 -30.21
N ALA A 309 0.75 11.39 -29.37
CA ALA A 309 2.08 11.92 -29.74
C ALA A 309 3.04 10.82 -30.20
N ASP A 310 2.96 9.64 -29.59
CA ASP A 310 3.71 8.44 -29.96
C ASP A 310 3.17 7.77 -31.25
N GLY A 311 2.13 8.34 -31.85
CA GLY A 311 1.53 7.85 -33.11
C GLY A 311 0.61 6.64 -32.95
N HIS A 312 0.14 6.35 -31.74
CA HIS A 312 -0.81 5.27 -31.50
C HIS A 312 -2.15 5.56 -32.18
N GLN A 313 -2.58 4.70 -33.11
CA GLN A 313 -3.84 4.80 -33.84
C GLN A 313 -4.79 3.62 -33.54
N GLY A 314 -4.35 2.71 -32.70
CA GLY A 314 -5.10 1.51 -32.34
C GLY A 314 -6.10 1.75 -31.19
N PRO A 315 -6.74 0.66 -30.76
CA PRO A 315 -7.62 0.71 -29.59
C PRO A 315 -6.87 1.11 -28.32
N VAL A 316 -7.59 1.74 -27.42
CA VAL A 316 -7.12 2.18 -26.10
C VAL A 316 -7.94 1.45 -25.03
N TYR A 317 -7.26 0.88 -24.04
CA TYR A 317 -7.90 0.43 -22.83
C TYR A 317 -8.11 1.61 -21.89
N LEU A 318 -9.34 1.74 -21.43
CA LEU A 318 -9.73 2.69 -20.39
C LEU A 318 -10.15 1.90 -19.14
N GLY A 319 -9.38 1.98 -18.07
CA GLY A 319 -9.67 1.31 -16.80
C GLY A 319 -10.34 2.24 -15.81
N SER A 320 -11.35 1.74 -15.09
CA SER A 320 -12.06 2.46 -14.03
C SER A 320 -12.68 3.81 -14.48
N VAL A 321 -13.25 3.85 -15.65
CA VAL A 321 -13.96 5.02 -16.19
C VAL A 321 -15.29 5.20 -15.48
N LEU A 322 -15.58 6.40 -15.02
CA LEU A 322 -16.89 6.73 -14.45
C LEU A 322 -17.89 6.99 -15.57
N THR A 323 -18.89 6.13 -15.68
CA THR A 323 -19.97 6.29 -16.69
C THR A 323 -20.92 7.41 -16.26
N ASN A 324 -21.31 8.20 -17.24
CA ASN A 324 -22.27 9.31 -17.06
C ASN A 324 -23.18 9.34 -18.28
N ALA A 325 -24.42 9.78 -18.08
CA ALA A 325 -25.41 9.90 -19.16
C ALA A 325 -25.01 10.91 -20.26
N GLN A 326 -24.25 11.93 -19.93
CA GLN A 326 -23.80 12.96 -20.86
C GLN A 326 -22.46 12.66 -21.49
N ALA A 327 -21.44 12.33 -20.67
CA ALA A 327 -20.09 12.02 -21.13
C ALA A 327 -19.36 11.18 -20.10
N TRP A 328 -18.64 10.16 -20.54
CA TRP A 328 -17.81 9.36 -19.65
C TRP A 328 -16.65 10.19 -19.09
N GLN A 329 -16.31 9.96 -17.83
CA GLN A 329 -15.25 10.71 -17.14
C GLN A 329 -14.00 9.84 -17.00
N VAL A 330 -12.92 10.28 -17.64
CA VAL A 330 -11.59 9.64 -17.59
C VAL A 330 -10.66 10.58 -16.81
N GLY A 331 -10.49 10.31 -15.52
CA GLY A 331 -9.71 11.16 -14.62
C GLY A 331 -8.31 10.60 -14.31
N SER A 332 -7.62 11.22 -13.36
CA SER A 332 -6.30 10.78 -12.90
C SER A 332 -6.30 9.39 -12.27
N TRP A 333 -7.45 8.88 -11.86
CA TRP A 333 -7.64 7.55 -11.30
C TRP A 333 -7.79 6.44 -12.35
N CYS A 334 -7.93 6.80 -13.62
CA CYS A 334 -8.14 5.86 -14.72
C CYS A 334 -6.82 5.34 -15.28
N ASP A 335 -6.85 4.12 -15.80
CA ASP A 335 -5.84 3.65 -16.76
C ASP A 335 -6.19 4.14 -18.15
N VAL A 336 -5.18 4.58 -18.89
CA VAL A 336 -5.27 4.88 -20.33
C VAL A 336 -4.05 4.21 -20.97
N LEU A 337 -4.25 3.07 -21.60
CA LEU A 337 -3.17 2.23 -22.12
C LEU A 337 -3.40 1.90 -23.59
N PRO A 338 -2.35 1.75 -24.42
CA PRO A 338 -2.51 1.14 -25.73
C PRO A 338 -3.02 -0.29 -25.54
N TRP A 339 -3.98 -0.71 -26.33
CA TRP A 339 -4.51 -2.06 -26.20
C TRP A 339 -4.24 -2.89 -27.45
N SER A 340 -3.73 -4.09 -27.22
CA SER A 340 -3.64 -5.15 -28.22
C SER A 340 -3.91 -6.49 -27.52
N PRO A 341 -4.50 -7.47 -28.18
CA PRO A 341 -4.64 -8.80 -27.60
C PRO A 341 -3.26 -9.38 -27.30
N ILE A 342 -3.16 -10.17 -26.24
CA ILE A 342 -1.96 -10.99 -26.02
C ILE A 342 -1.98 -12.07 -27.11
N PRO A 343 -0.91 -12.22 -27.90
CA PRO A 343 -0.83 -13.31 -28.87
C PRO A 343 -0.98 -14.64 -28.11
N ASP A 344 -1.81 -15.54 -28.62
CA ASP A 344 -1.84 -16.91 -28.12
C ASP A 344 -0.41 -17.45 -28.21
N SER A 345 0.15 -17.79 -27.06
CA SER A 345 1.38 -18.59 -27.01
C SER A 345 1.01 -19.97 -27.50
N GLY A 346 1.23 -20.19 -28.80
CA GLY A 346 1.05 -21.48 -29.47
C GLY A 346 1.91 -22.60 -28.87
#